data_647e39b4c217928c233b2706b3fd2003
#
_entry.id   647e39b4c217928c233b2706b3fd2003
#
_cell.length_a   1.000
_cell.length_b   1.000
_cell.length_c   1.000
_cell.angle_alpha   90.00
_cell.angle_beta   90.00
_cell.angle_gamma   90.00
#
_symmetry.space_group_name_H-M   'P 1'
#
loop_
_entity.id
_entity.type
_entity.pdbx_description
1 polymer ?
#
loop_
_entity_poly.entity_id
_entity_poly.type
_entity_poly.pdbx_seq_one_letter_code
_entity_poly.pdbx_strand_id
1 'polypeptide(L)'
;MKYNTIIIGGGLSGLTAGATLSKFGKKVLLLEKHHKPGGCATTFKRGDFIIEVGLHEMSGLTENGSITQIFKMLDVDKHVQFEKVPEFYGVVSDKEDFVLPHGYDAATKALINKYPEDEKGIKRFMKLIVGTRKEAINLPRSPLLQKLIYPLMPLLYPNLVEATKHTVGSWLDKYITNENAKLDLIAHIVYWGDDPYTLSMFYFAVPFSGFIENGGHFIKGGSQQLSNYLASYIEKNGGSVLLGKRAEKIITNNGKATGVTFRDSFNENSKPTTIICDNVVANCAIPLVPAMLDKPYSTKLYQKISSKTNSCSLLCMYLGFNTDLEKFGVKYYSNVFQGDSVTALKDIKNNHHGDWSKRRFLFVDYGKVDAELAPPHKSEGVICAVDYIEDWEHLNKEDYNAKKEEVAQVLLQRLEKQYPGIRNSIEYYEVSTSKTIKRYTSNPSGSVYGYAQTKDQIASKRFKNNFLIPNLYFASAWAFPGGGFEGSIQGGFLAALQMNQDKIWSECDDEKFVDDRVVQLTERKTIDDKTLELSFAKPAGFEHLNDEHAILEIMNPKELTLDLPYRWLPIDSNGEDKNLRFQIKTDDSSFSKSCQLIDIGDEAIVYGPLG
;
A
#
# COMPACT_ATOMS: atom_id res chain seq x y z
N MET A 1 -24.08 0.10 -23.18
CA MET A 1 -23.06 1.13 -22.91
C MET A 1 -21.70 0.46 -23.05
N LYS A 2 -20.73 1.07 -23.74
CA LYS A 2 -19.37 0.54 -23.85
C LYS A 2 -18.53 1.11 -22.70
N TYR A 3 -17.79 0.28 -21.98
CA TYR A 3 -16.79 0.69 -20.99
C TYR A 3 -15.40 0.67 -21.61
N ASN A 4 -14.54 1.62 -21.24
CA ASN A 4 -13.13 1.59 -21.62
C ASN A 4 -12.38 0.52 -20.83
N THR A 5 -12.69 0.40 -19.55
CA THR A 5 -11.97 -0.52 -18.66
C THR A 5 -12.94 -1.25 -17.73
N ILE A 6 -12.72 -2.57 -17.57
CA ILE A 6 -13.36 -3.35 -16.51
C ILE A 6 -12.30 -3.71 -15.46
N ILE A 7 -12.61 -3.44 -14.20
CA ILE A 7 -11.76 -3.76 -13.04
C ILE A 7 -12.37 -4.93 -12.28
N ILE A 8 -11.60 -5.99 -12.07
CA ILE A 8 -11.98 -7.19 -11.32
C ILE A 8 -11.49 -7.07 -9.89
N GLY A 9 -12.37 -6.77 -8.95
CA GLY A 9 -12.11 -6.62 -7.52
C GLY A 9 -12.06 -5.17 -7.05
N GLY A 10 -12.84 -4.87 -6.02
CA GLY A 10 -12.99 -3.55 -5.40
C GLY A 10 -12.08 -3.30 -4.20
N GLY A 11 -10.89 -3.92 -4.13
CA GLY A 11 -9.87 -3.56 -3.14
C GLY A 11 -9.20 -2.21 -3.47
N LEU A 12 -8.40 -1.65 -2.54
CA LEU A 12 -7.82 -0.31 -2.69
C LEU A 12 -7.09 -0.08 -4.02
N SER A 13 -6.31 -1.05 -4.51
CA SER A 13 -5.62 -0.90 -5.80
C SER A 13 -6.62 -0.76 -6.96
N GLY A 14 -7.69 -1.57 -6.97
CA GLY A 14 -8.73 -1.50 -8.00
C GLY A 14 -9.53 -0.20 -7.93
N LEU A 15 -9.88 0.23 -6.72
CA LEU A 15 -10.57 1.50 -6.48
C LEU A 15 -9.71 2.70 -6.91
N THR A 16 -8.43 2.71 -6.53
CA THR A 16 -7.50 3.77 -6.93
C THR A 16 -7.26 3.78 -8.44
N ALA A 17 -7.08 2.60 -9.07
CA ALA A 17 -6.96 2.50 -10.52
C ALA A 17 -8.22 3.01 -11.22
N GLY A 18 -9.40 2.62 -10.73
CA GLY A 18 -10.68 3.06 -11.26
C GLY A 18 -10.90 4.57 -11.14
N ALA A 19 -10.64 5.13 -9.96
CA ALA A 19 -10.76 6.56 -9.73
C ALA A 19 -9.78 7.36 -10.62
N THR A 20 -8.52 6.89 -10.72
CA THR A 20 -7.51 7.52 -11.58
C THR A 20 -7.90 7.47 -13.06
N LEU A 21 -8.37 6.32 -13.55
CA LEU A 21 -8.84 6.20 -14.93
C LEU A 21 -10.08 7.04 -15.19
N SER A 22 -11.00 7.13 -14.23
CA SER A 22 -12.17 8.01 -14.33
C SER A 22 -11.77 9.48 -14.38
N LYS A 23 -10.78 9.89 -13.59
CA LYS A 23 -10.14 11.22 -13.66
C LYS A 23 -9.55 11.50 -15.05
N PHE A 24 -9.01 10.47 -15.72
CA PHE A 24 -8.52 10.55 -17.10
C PHE A 24 -9.62 10.44 -18.15
N GLY A 25 -10.88 10.64 -17.78
CA GLY A 25 -12.03 10.60 -18.71
C GLY A 25 -12.38 9.21 -19.23
N LYS A 26 -11.86 8.13 -18.62
CA LYS A 26 -12.18 6.76 -19.04
C LYS A 26 -13.44 6.26 -18.33
N LYS A 27 -14.34 5.65 -19.06
CA LYS A 27 -15.55 5.02 -18.50
C LYS A 27 -15.21 3.66 -17.90
N VAL A 28 -15.23 3.56 -16.58
CA VAL A 28 -14.83 2.39 -15.81
C VAL A 28 -16.05 1.59 -15.34
N LEU A 29 -15.95 0.25 -15.42
CA LEU A 29 -16.82 -0.69 -14.71
C LEU A 29 -15.98 -1.44 -13.68
N LEU A 30 -16.29 -1.30 -12.39
CA LEU A 30 -15.68 -2.07 -11.33
C LEU A 30 -16.64 -3.19 -10.88
N LEU A 31 -16.14 -4.42 -10.83
CA LEU A 31 -16.86 -5.60 -10.37
C LEU A 31 -16.30 -6.05 -9.02
N GLU A 32 -17.12 -6.06 -7.98
CA GLU A 32 -16.75 -6.54 -6.65
C GLU A 32 -17.68 -7.69 -6.23
N LYS A 33 -17.09 -8.80 -5.77
CA LYS A 33 -17.86 -9.97 -5.35
C LYS A 33 -18.62 -9.79 -4.03
N HIS A 34 -18.13 -8.90 -3.17
CA HIS A 34 -18.72 -8.60 -1.87
C HIS A 34 -19.83 -7.54 -1.99
N HIS A 35 -20.62 -7.35 -0.94
CA HIS A 35 -21.66 -6.32 -0.88
C HIS A 35 -21.10 -4.92 -0.52
N LYS A 36 -19.80 -4.78 -0.30
CA LYS A 36 -19.08 -3.54 -0.02
C LYS A 36 -17.79 -3.47 -0.82
N PRO A 37 -17.38 -2.27 -1.26
CA PRO A 37 -16.04 -2.05 -1.79
C PRO A 37 -15.01 -2.00 -0.66
N GLY A 38 -13.72 -2.21 -0.97
CA GLY A 38 -12.59 -1.99 -0.07
C GLY A 38 -11.67 -3.20 0.08
N GLY A 39 -12.18 -4.41 -0.07
CA GLY A 39 -11.39 -5.63 0.22
C GLY A 39 -11.01 -5.70 1.70
N CYS A 40 -9.70 -5.60 2.03
CA CYS A 40 -9.23 -5.50 3.42
C CYS A 40 -9.37 -4.08 4.00
N ALA A 41 -9.58 -3.05 3.19
CA ALA A 41 -9.84 -1.68 3.63
C ALA A 41 -11.35 -1.47 3.82
N THR A 42 -11.89 -2.07 4.86
CA THR A 42 -13.34 -2.10 5.13
C THR A 42 -13.62 -2.13 6.62
N THR A 43 -14.83 -1.74 7.00
CA THR A 43 -15.35 -1.85 8.36
C THR A 43 -16.64 -2.66 8.37
N PHE A 44 -17.02 -3.18 9.52
CA PHE A 44 -18.35 -3.76 9.75
C PHE A 44 -18.93 -3.30 11.08
N LYS A 45 -20.25 -3.40 11.26
CA LYS A 45 -20.92 -2.99 12.50
C LYS A 45 -21.24 -4.18 13.39
N ARG A 46 -21.08 -3.98 14.72
CA ARG A 46 -21.57 -4.87 15.76
C ARG A 46 -22.16 -4.03 16.90
N GLY A 47 -23.49 -4.11 17.05
CA GLY A 47 -24.19 -3.14 17.90
C GLY A 47 -23.85 -1.73 17.46
N ASP A 48 -23.38 -0.92 18.41
CA ASP A 48 -23.01 0.48 18.17
C ASP A 48 -21.55 0.67 17.77
N PHE A 49 -20.74 -0.40 17.72
CA PHE A 49 -19.33 -0.35 17.31
C PHE A 49 -19.18 -0.45 15.79
N ILE A 50 -18.26 0.34 15.26
CA ILE A 50 -17.74 0.23 13.90
C ILE A 50 -16.39 -0.47 13.99
N ILE A 51 -16.32 -1.71 13.54
CA ILE A 51 -15.14 -2.54 13.65
C ILE A 51 -14.24 -2.35 12.44
N GLU A 52 -13.00 -1.89 12.66
CA GLU A 52 -11.98 -1.79 11.61
C GLU A 52 -11.38 -3.16 11.30
N VAL A 53 -11.34 -3.54 10.01
CA VAL A 53 -10.89 -4.89 9.62
C VAL A 53 -9.38 -5.02 9.55
N GLY A 54 -8.68 -4.02 9.01
CA GLY A 54 -7.27 -4.22 8.69
C GLY A 54 -6.37 -3.00 8.73
N LEU A 55 -6.90 -1.79 8.92
CA LEU A 55 -6.08 -0.60 9.06
C LEU A 55 -5.72 -0.40 10.54
N HIS A 56 -4.45 -0.52 10.88
CA HIS A 56 -3.95 0.00 12.15
C HIS A 56 -3.44 1.42 11.92
N GLU A 57 -2.54 1.59 10.98
CA GLU A 57 -2.02 2.88 10.56
C GLU A 57 -1.45 2.80 9.14
N MET A 58 -1.39 3.92 8.46
CA MET A 58 -0.72 4.07 7.17
C MET A 58 0.27 5.22 7.21
N SER A 59 1.37 5.12 6.48
CA SER A 59 2.34 6.20 6.30
C SER A 59 2.16 6.90 4.94
N GLY A 60 3.09 7.77 4.56
CA GLY A 60 3.10 8.39 3.23
C GLY A 60 2.27 9.67 3.10
N LEU A 61 1.57 10.11 4.15
CA LEU A 61 0.79 11.36 4.18
C LEU A 61 1.70 12.55 4.56
N THR A 62 2.71 12.80 3.74
CA THR A 62 3.55 13.98 3.87
C THR A 62 3.14 15.03 2.85
N GLU A 63 3.52 16.28 3.06
CA GLU A 63 3.15 17.39 2.17
C GLU A 63 3.42 17.09 0.69
N ASN A 64 4.54 16.41 0.42
CA ASN A 64 4.99 16.06 -0.94
C ASN A 64 5.04 14.54 -1.20
N GLY A 65 4.48 13.72 -0.30
CA GLY A 65 4.46 12.26 -0.44
C GLY A 65 3.61 11.79 -1.61
N SER A 66 3.98 10.63 -2.18
CA SER A 66 3.25 10.05 -3.31
C SER A 66 1.77 9.80 -3.02
N ILE A 67 1.46 9.33 -1.82
CA ILE A 67 0.07 9.11 -1.41
C ILE A 67 -0.69 10.42 -1.33
N THR A 68 -0.08 11.47 -0.75
CA THR A 68 -0.68 12.81 -0.68
C THR A 68 -0.96 13.37 -2.07
N GLN A 69 -0.04 13.20 -3.02
CA GLN A 69 -0.25 13.66 -4.40
C GLN A 69 -1.39 12.90 -5.09
N ILE A 70 -1.46 11.57 -4.93
CA ILE A 70 -2.57 10.77 -5.45
C ILE A 70 -3.90 11.23 -4.81
N PHE A 71 -3.90 11.46 -3.51
CA PHE A 71 -5.10 11.90 -2.79
C PHE A 71 -5.56 13.30 -3.20
N LYS A 72 -4.63 14.24 -3.38
CA LYS A 72 -4.94 15.58 -3.91
C LYS A 72 -5.52 15.50 -5.33
N MET A 73 -4.92 14.69 -6.20
CA MET A 73 -5.41 14.49 -7.57
C MET A 73 -6.84 13.93 -7.61
N LEU A 74 -7.18 13.06 -6.67
CA LEU A 74 -8.49 12.41 -6.56
C LEU A 74 -9.42 13.13 -5.55
N ASP A 75 -9.07 14.30 -5.04
CA ASP A 75 -9.82 15.06 -4.03
C ASP A 75 -10.11 14.28 -2.73
N VAL A 76 -9.34 13.24 -2.43
CA VAL A 76 -9.49 12.43 -1.19
C VAL A 76 -9.26 13.28 0.05
N ASP A 77 -8.27 14.16 0.02
CA ASP A 77 -7.91 15.09 1.10
C ASP A 77 -9.03 16.07 1.48
N LYS A 78 -9.98 16.30 0.57
CA LYS A 78 -11.15 17.16 0.83
C LYS A 78 -12.33 16.41 1.46
N HIS A 79 -12.32 15.07 1.41
CA HIS A 79 -13.49 14.25 1.76
C HIS A 79 -13.22 13.16 2.79
N VAL A 80 -11.95 12.79 3.01
CA VAL A 80 -11.54 11.78 3.97
C VAL A 80 -10.59 12.40 4.98
N GLN A 81 -10.90 12.26 6.25
CA GLN A 81 -10.10 12.77 7.36
C GLN A 81 -9.06 11.74 7.82
N PHE A 82 -7.85 12.20 8.10
CA PHE A 82 -6.75 11.38 8.58
C PHE A 82 -6.26 11.92 9.92
N GLU A 83 -6.25 11.06 10.93
CA GLU A 83 -5.78 11.38 12.28
C GLU A 83 -4.38 10.81 12.48
N LYS A 84 -3.45 11.63 12.97
CA LYS A 84 -2.08 11.17 13.24
C LYS A 84 -2.07 10.32 14.50
N VAL A 85 -1.45 9.13 14.43
CA VAL A 85 -1.27 8.29 15.63
C VAL A 85 -0.21 8.90 16.55
N PRO A 86 -0.34 8.74 17.88
CA PRO A 86 0.52 9.43 18.86
C PRO A 86 2.00 9.03 18.78
N GLU A 87 2.29 7.73 18.70
CA GLU A 87 3.62 7.14 18.58
C GLU A 87 3.60 6.00 17.57
N PHE A 88 4.77 5.52 17.14
CA PHE A 88 4.82 4.40 16.21
C PHE A 88 4.38 3.10 16.91
N TYR A 89 5.00 2.75 18.03
CA TYR A 89 4.54 1.65 18.90
C TYR A 89 5.15 1.70 20.29
N GLY A 90 4.46 1.05 21.24
CA GLY A 90 4.99 0.69 22.55
C GLY A 90 5.21 -0.81 22.65
N VAL A 91 6.36 -1.24 23.14
CA VAL A 91 6.64 -2.62 23.54
C VAL A 91 6.32 -2.75 25.02
N VAL A 92 5.32 -3.56 25.32
CA VAL A 92 4.85 -3.75 26.70
C VAL A 92 5.58 -4.91 27.35
N SER A 93 6.10 -4.72 28.56
CA SER A 93 6.81 -5.74 29.30
C SER A 93 6.56 -5.66 30.80
N ASP A 94 6.76 -6.79 31.52
CA ASP A 94 6.63 -6.85 32.98
C ASP A 94 7.69 -6.00 33.73
N LYS A 95 8.76 -5.57 33.05
CA LYS A 95 9.88 -4.83 33.66
C LYS A 95 9.80 -3.34 33.36
N GLU A 96 9.89 -2.98 32.10
CA GLU A 96 9.89 -1.60 31.62
C GLU A 96 9.40 -1.58 30.18
N ASP A 97 8.40 -0.74 29.92
CA ASP A 97 7.91 -0.52 28.58
C ASP A 97 8.95 0.23 27.73
N PHE A 98 8.95 -0.03 26.43
CA PHE A 98 9.74 0.74 25.48
C PHE A 98 8.81 1.41 24.47
N VAL A 99 9.05 2.68 24.17
CA VAL A 99 8.31 3.42 23.13
C VAL A 99 9.26 3.77 21.99
N LEU A 100 8.86 3.41 20.77
CA LEU A 100 9.48 3.95 19.56
C LEU A 100 8.66 5.14 19.06
N PRO A 101 9.13 6.37 19.28
CA PRO A 101 8.41 7.56 18.83
C PRO A 101 8.56 7.77 17.32
N HIS A 102 7.69 8.62 16.76
CA HIS A 102 7.91 9.18 15.44
C HIS A 102 9.07 10.18 15.45
N GLY A 103 9.69 10.39 14.31
CA GLY A 103 10.82 11.28 14.12
C GLY A 103 12.16 10.55 14.19
N TYR A 104 12.99 10.76 13.16
CA TYR A 104 14.30 10.11 13.03
C TYR A 104 15.18 10.30 14.28
N ASP A 105 15.34 11.54 14.74
CA ASP A 105 16.20 11.85 15.89
C ASP A 105 15.61 11.33 17.21
N ALA A 106 14.29 11.47 17.39
CA ALA A 106 13.59 10.99 18.58
C ALA A 106 13.67 9.46 18.70
N ALA A 107 13.38 8.74 17.61
CA ALA A 107 13.48 7.28 17.56
C ALA A 107 14.92 6.79 17.79
N THR A 108 15.90 7.43 17.13
CA THR A 108 17.32 7.12 17.31
C THR A 108 17.75 7.32 18.76
N LYS A 109 17.37 8.45 19.36
CA LYS A 109 17.70 8.76 20.76
C LYS A 109 17.05 7.78 21.75
N ALA A 110 15.77 7.44 21.52
CA ALA A 110 15.06 6.48 22.38
C ALA A 110 15.77 5.11 22.40
N LEU A 111 16.17 4.61 21.23
CA LEU A 111 16.90 3.35 21.10
C LEU A 111 18.29 3.41 21.75
N ILE A 112 19.08 4.48 21.53
CA ILE A 112 20.42 4.62 22.11
C ILE A 112 20.35 4.77 23.62
N ASN A 113 19.37 5.50 24.14
CA ASN A 113 19.20 5.63 25.59
C ASN A 113 18.95 4.28 26.27
N LYS A 114 18.19 3.38 25.61
CA LYS A 114 17.91 2.05 26.14
C LYS A 114 19.06 1.05 25.89
N TYR A 115 19.75 1.18 24.76
CA TYR A 115 20.80 0.26 24.30
C TYR A 115 22.09 1.02 23.90
N PRO A 116 22.76 1.67 24.86
CA PRO A 116 23.93 2.50 24.56
C PRO A 116 25.12 1.71 23.99
N GLU A 117 25.23 0.41 24.32
CA GLU A 117 26.27 -0.49 23.80
C GLU A 117 26.14 -0.68 22.25
N ASP A 118 24.97 -0.57 21.71
CA ASP A 118 24.69 -0.72 20.27
C ASP A 118 24.54 0.62 19.52
N GLU A 119 24.94 1.75 20.11
CA GLU A 119 24.78 3.09 19.51
C GLU A 119 25.22 3.15 18.04
N LYS A 120 26.40 2.57 17.71
CA LYS A 120 26.93 2.58 16.34
C LYS A 120 26.04 1.80 15.37
N GLY A 121 25.55 0.64 15.79
CA GLY A 121 24.65 -0.21 15.02
C GLY A 121 23.29 0.45 14.80
N ILE A 122 22.72 1.05 15.84
CA ILE A 122 21.45 1.77 15.82
C ILE A 122 21.53 2.96 14.84
N LYS A 123 22.55 3.81 14.94
CA LYS A 123 22.76 4.93 14.01
C LYS A 123 22.90 4.44 12.56
N ARG A 124 23.61 3.33 12.35
CA ARG A 124 23.76 2.73 11.03
C ARG A 124 22.43 2.19 10.49
N PHE A 125 21.63 1.53 11.33
CA PHE A 125 20.29 1.06 10.98
C PHE A 125 19.40 2.22 10.53
N MET A 126 19.28 3.25 11.34
CA MET A 126 18.45 4.43 11.07
C MET A 126 18.89 5.13 9.77
N LYS A 127 20.20 5.27 9.55
CA LYS A 127 20.75 5.81 8.30
C LYS A 127 20.41 4.93 7.10
N LEU A 128 20.51 3.60 7.25
CA LEU A 128 20.22 2.67 6.16
C LEU A 128 18.75 2.75 5.74
N ILE A 129 17.80 2.70 6.69
CA ILE A 129 16.37 2.69 6.35
C ILE A 129 15.95 3.98 5.64
N VAL A 130 16.37 5.14 6.15
CA VAL A 130 16.07 6.45 5.55
C VAL A 130 16.78 6.59 4.20
N GLY A 131 18.08 6.24 4.15
CA GLY A 131 18.86 6.28 2.91
C GLY A 131 18.29 5.36 1.83
N THR A 132 17.86 4.14 2.20
CA THR A 132 17.25 3.19 1.25
C THR A 132 15.96 3.76 0.63
N ARG A 133 15.07 4.38 1.43
CA ARG A 133 13.87 5.03 0.92
C ARG A 133 14.22 6.17 -0.03
N LYS A 134 15.13 7.05 0.40
CA LYS A 134 15.63 8.18 -0.41
C LYS A 134 16.15 7.71 -1.77
N GLU A 135 17.04 6.74 -1.75
CA GLU A 135 17.66 6.19 -2.95
C GLU A 135 16.66 5.44 -3.84
N ALA A 136 15.70 4.71 -3.25
CA ALA A 136 14.68 3.97 -4.01
C ALA A 136 13.73 4.90 -4.78
N ILE A 137 13.34 6.03 -4.18
CA ILE A 137 12.47 7.02 -4.82
C ILE A 137 13.22 7.74 -5.95
N ASN A 138 14.52 7.94 -5.79
CA ASN A 138 15.38 8.67 -6.71
C ASN A 138 16.02 7.79 -7.81
N LEU A 139 15.62 6.52 -7.93
CA LEU A 139 16.07 5.68 -9.03
C LEU A 139 15.54 6.22 -10.35
N PRO A 140 16.41 6.40 -11.37
CA PRO A 140 15.96 6.77 -12.71
C PRO A 140 14.92 5.78 -13.24
N ARG A 141 13.85 6.27 -13.82
CA ARG A 141 12.79 5.42 -14.39
C ARG A 141 13.15 4.90 -15.77
N SER A 142 13.97 5.63 -16.51
CA SER A 142 14.43 5.21 -17.84
C SER A 142 15.22 3.89 -17.76
N PRO A 143 14.77 2.82 -18.45
CA PRO A 143 15.51 1.55 -18.49
C PRO A 143 16.93 1.70 -19.04
N LEU A 144 17.15 2.65 -19.94
CA LEU A 144 18.46 2.95 -20.50
C LEU A 144 19.38 3.56 -19.44
N LEU A 145 18.90 4.56 -18.71
CA LEU A 145 19.65 5.17 -17.61
C LEU A 145 19.94 4.15 -16.50
N GLN A 146 18.97 3.31 -16.14
CA GLN A 146 19.21 2.23 -15.17
C GLN A 146 20.34 1.30 -15.61
N LYS A 147 20.40 0.94 -16.90
CA LYS A 147 21.50 0.12 -17.43
C LYS A 147 22.84 0.85 -17.37
N LEU A 148 22.87 2.14 -17.68
CA LEU A 148 24.10 2.94 -17.65
C LEU A 148 24.64 3.14 -16.22
N ILE A 149 23.77 3.39 -15.26
CA ILE A 149 24.19 3.59 -13.86
C ILE A 149 24.42 2.28 -13.09
N TYR A 150 23.99 1.13 -13.64
CA TYR A 150 24.07 -0.16 -12.94
C TYR A 150 25.47 -0.48 -12.39
N PRO A 151 26.58 -0.27 -13.13
CA PRO A 151 27.93 -0.48 -12.57
C PRO A 151 28.28 0.50 -11.43
N LEU A 152 27.66 1.67 -11.41
CA LEU A 152 27.89 2.73 -10.43
C LEU A 152 26.91 2.67 -9.24
N MET A 153 25.95 1.76 -9.25
CA MET A 153 24.94 1.60 -8.19
C MET A 153 25.54 1.56 -6.78
N PRO A 154 26.65 0.82 -6.50
CA PRO A 154 27.23 0.81 -5.15
C PRO A 154 27.78 2.17 -4.69
N LEU A 155 28.13 3.05 -5.61
CA LEU A 155 28.61 4.40 -5.33
C LEU A 155 27.45 5.40 -5.19
N LEU A 156 26.50 5.36 -6.13
CA LEU A 156 25.41 6.33 -6.22
C LEU A 156 24.24 5.99 -5.27
N TYR A 157 24.01 4.70 -5.00
CA TYR A 157 22.89 4.17 -4.22
C TYR A 157 23.35 3.15 -3.18
N PRO A 158 24.31 3.51 -2.28
CA PRO A 158 24.97 2.56 -1.38
C PRO A 158 24.00 1.92 -0.37
N ASN A 159 23.01 2.67 0.16
CA ASN A 159 22.03 2.15 1.11
C ASN A 159 21.06 1.17 0.42
N LEU A 160 20.59 1.50 -0.76
CA LEU A 160 19.73 0.63 -1.57
C LEU A 160 20.44 -0.70 -1.89
N VAL A 161 21.69 -0.63 -2.34
CA VAL A 161 22.49 -1.81 -2.66
C VAL A 161 22.76 -2.65 -1.41
N GLU A 162 23.07 -2.03 -0.26
CA GLU A 162 23.23 -2.74 1.00
C GLU A 162 21.91 -3.43 1.41
N ALA A 163 20.80 -2.72 1.39
CA ALA A 163 19.49 -3.25 1.77
C ALA A 163 19.04 -4.43 0.87
N THR A 164 19.32 -4.39 -0.43
CA THR A 164 18.94 -5.49 -1.35
C THR A 164 19.75 -6.77 -1.14
N LYS A 165 20.93 -6.70 -0.51
CA LYS A 165 21.78 -7.86 -0.23
C LYS A 165 21.37 -8.63 1.03
N HIS A 166 20.68 -7.98 1.95
CA HIS A 166 20.37 -8.52 3.26
C HIS A 166 18.89 -8.84 3.47
N THR A 167 18.61 -9.78 4.35
CA THR A 167 17.35 -9.86 5.09
C THR A 167 17.43 -8.99 6.33
N VAL A 168 16.29 -8.68 6.96
CA VAL A 168 16.25 -7.90 8.20
C VAL A 168 17.10 -8.57 9.28
N GLY A 169 16.88 -9.88 9.52
CA GLY A 169 17.63 -10.64 10.54
C GLY A 169 19.13 -10.66 10.24
N SER A 170 19.53 -10.99 8.99
CA SER A 170 20.97 -11.07 8.65
C SER A 170 21.68 -9.72 8.75
N TRP A 171 20.97 -8.61 8.55
CA TRP A 171 21.54 -7.29 8.74
C TRP A 171 21.67 -6.93 10.23
N LEU A 172 20.62 -7.17 11.02
CA LEU A 172 20.62 -6.89 12.44
C LEU A 172 21.69 -7.71 13.18
N ASP A 173 21.82 -9.00 12.89
CA ASP A 173 22.86 -9.86 13.48
C ASP A 173 24.29 -9.38 13.21
N LYS A 174 24.49 -8.72 12.07
CA LYS A 174 25.81 -8.20 11.69
C LYS A 174 26.20 -6.93 12.45
N TYR A 175 25.23 -6.10 12.84
CA TYR A 175 25.51 -4.74 13.30
C TYR A 175 24.96 -4.40 14.69
N ILE A 176 24.07 -5.21 15.24
CA ILE A 176 23.47 -5.06 16.56
C ILE A 176 23.81 -6.31 17.39
N THR A 177 24.31 -6.11 18.59
CA THR A 177 24.74 -7.22 19.47
C THR A 177 23.67 -7.62 20.47
N ASN A 178 22.93 -6.67 21.02
CA ASN A 178 21.90 -6.90 22.01
C ASN A 178 20.62 -7.44 21.36
N GLU A 179 20.20 -8.65 21.77
CA GLU A 179 18.99 -9.28 21.20
C GLU A 179 17.71 -8.48 21.49
N ASN A 180 17.60 -7.86 22.69
CA ASN A 180 16.44 -7.02 23.00
C ASN A 180 16.40 -5.77 22.11
N ALA A 181 17.57 -5.17 21.78
CA ALA A 181 17.62 -4.06 20.82
C ALA A 181 17.14 -4.47 19.44
N LYS A 182 17.54 -5.67 18.96
CA LYS A 182 17.05 -6.21 17.71
C LYS A 182 15.52 -6.44 17.72
N LEU A 183 15.00 -7.02 18.81
CA LEU A 183 13.58 -7.29 18.97
C LEU A 183 12.74 -6.01 19.04
N ASP A 184 13.22 -4.99 19.76
CA ASP A 184 12.53 -3.71 19.87
C ASP A 184 12.54 -2.94 18.54
N LEU A 185 13.64 -3.01 17.75
CA LEU A 185 13.74 -2.40 16.43
C LEU A 185 12.73 -2.93 15.41
N ILE A 186 12.33 -4.19 15.53
CA ILE A 186 11.39 -4.84 14.61
C ILE A 186 10.12 -5.34 15.31
N ALA A 187 9.75 -4.70 16.41
CA ALA A 187 8.60 -5.14 17.20
C ALA A 187 7.31 -5.23 16.34
N HIS A 188 7.13 -4.35 15.36
CA HIS A 188 6.04 -4.35 14.38
C HIS A 188 6.29 -5.20 13.13
N ILE A 189 7.16 -6.21 13.16
CA ILE A 189 7.48 -7.03 11.98
C ILE A 189 6.24 -7.59 11.27
N VAL A 190 5.16 -7.83 12.00
CA VAL A 190 3.87 -8.34 11.49
C VAL A 190 3.28 -7.45 10.37
N TYR A 191 3.65 -6.18 10.29
CA TYR A 191 3.21 -5.28 9.22
C TYR A 191 3.84 -5.59 7.86
N TRP A 192 4.92 -6.40 7.83
CA TRP A 192 5.66 -6.69 6.60
C TRP A 192 5.86 -8.18 6.34
N GLY A 193 5.87 -9.00 7.40
CA GLY A 193 6.11 -10.43 7.29
C GLY A 193 6.16 -11.12 8.65
N ASP A 194 6.52 -12.38 8.63
CA ASP A 194 6.49 -13.29 9.80
C ASP A 194 7.87 -13.79 10.24
N ASP A 195 8.90 -13.57 9.40
CA ASP A 195 10.25 -14.10 9.65
C ASP A 195 11.32 -13.07 9.26
N PRO A 196 12.11 -12.56 10.21
CA PRO A 196 13.16 -11.58 9.93
C PRO A 196 14.26 -12.11 9.01
N TYR A 197 14.46 -13.44 8.93
CA TYR A 197 15.51 -14.04 8.09
C TYR A 197 15.08 -14.30 6.65
N THR A 198 13.80 -14.19 6.35
CA THR A 198 13.29 -14.24 4.97
C THR A 198 12.85 -12.86 4.47
N LEU A 199 12.39 -11.98 5.37
CA LEU A 199 11.96 -10.62 5.04
C LEU A 199 13.14 -9.80 4.47
N SER A 200 12.95 -9.25 3.28
CA SER A 200 13.94 -8.37 2.64
C SER A 200 14.16 -7.09 3.43
N MET A 201 15.43 -6.74 3.67
CA MET A 201 15.78 -5.47 4.30
C MET A 201 15.34 -4.26 3.45
N PHE A 202 15.42 -4.35 2.13
CA PHE A 202 14.92 -3.31 1.23
C PHE A 202 13.42 -3.06 1.40
N TYR A 203 12.61 -4.14 1.37
CA TYR A 203 11.15 -3.99 1.50
C TYR A 203 10.73 -3.50 2.89
N PHE A 204 11.46 -3.91 3.92
CA PHE A 204 11.25 -3.43 5.29
C PHE A 204 11.63 -1.95 5.43
N ALA A 205 12.79 -1.55 4.92
CA ALA A 205 13.35 -0.20 5.11
C ALA A 205 12.46 0.91 4.53
N VAL A 206 11.90 0.69 3.33
CA VAL A 206 11.14 1.74 2.64
C VAL A 206 9.88 2.19 3.41
N PRO A 207 8.94 1.30 3.79
CA PRO A 207 7.77 1.71 4.57
C PRO A 207 8.13 2.06 6.03
N PHE A 208 9.06 1.34 6.66
CA PHE A 208 9.48 1.65 8.04
C PHE A 208 10.03 3.08 8.15
N SER A 209 10.85 3.52 7.18
CA SER A 209 11.29 4.91 7.09
C SER A 209 10.11 5.89 7.01
N GLY A 210 9.05 5.53 6.28
CA GLY A 210 7.84 6.33 6.19
C GLY A 210 7.18 6.58 7.54
N PHE A 211 7.03 5.54 8.34
CA PHE A 211 6.50 5.65 9.71
C PHE A 211 7.43 6.45 10.63
N ILE A 212 8.75 6.21 10.55
CA ILE A 212 9.71 6.94 11.38
C ILE A 212 9.76 8.42 11.02
N GLU A 213 9.85 8.78 9.73
CA GLU A 213 10.04 10.18 9.32
C GLU A 213 8.77 11.01 9.47
N ASN A 214 7.61 10.44 9.17
CA ASN A 214 6.38 11.19 8.97
C ASN A 214 5.25 10.80 9.95
N GLY A 215 5.39 9.65 10.57
CA GLY A 215 4.38 9.06 11.45
C GLY A 215 3.31 8.27 10.70
N GLY A 216 2.58 7.49 11.48
CA GLY A 216 1.39 6.78 11.04
C GLY A 216 0.15 7.66 11.11
N HIS A 217 -0.85 7.33 10.29
CA HIS A 217 -2.15 7.99 10.30
C HIS A 217 -3.25 6.94 10.22
N PHE A 218 -4.33 7.20 10.92
CA PHE A 218 -5.56 6.43 10.86
C PHE A 218 -6.63 7.20 10.08
N ILE A 219 -7.58 6.49 9.46
CA ILE A 219 -8.69 7.10 8.73
C ILE A 219 -9.86 7.26 9.69
N LYS A 220 -10.27 8.49 9.99
CA LYS A 220 -11.43 8.78 10.86
C LYS A 220 -12.69 8.09 10.34
N GLY A 221 -13.40 7.37 11.20
CA GLY A 221 -14.55 6.53 10.83
C GLY A 221 -14.18 5.21 10.14
N GLY A 222 -12.86 4.86 10.11
CA GLY A 222 -12.34 3.61 9.57
C GLY A 222 -12.07 3.61 8.08
N SER A 223 -11.35 2.61 7.61
CA SER A 223 -10.87 2.49 6.23
C SER A 223 -11.97 2.43 5.16
N GLN A 224 -13.20 2.06 5.55
CA GLN A 224 -14.35 2.06 4.66
C GLN A 224 -14.66 3.46 4.10
N GLN A 225 -14.31 4.55 4.81
CA GLN A 225 -14.52 5.92 4.35
C GLN A 225 -13.75 6.17 3.05
N LEU A 226 -12.47 5.80 3.01
CA LEU A 226 -11.65 5.91 1.80
C LEU A 226 -12.20 5.04 0.66
N SER A 227 -12.57 3.79 0.97
CA SER A 227 -13.09 2.85 -0.02
C SER A 227 -14.41 3.31 -0.65
N ASN A 228 -15.33 3.83 0.18
CA ASN A 228 -16.61 4.38 -0.28
C ASN A 228 -16.39 5.64 -1.12
N TYR A 229 -15.50 6.52 -0.69
CA TYR A 229 -15.19 7.72 -1.43
C TYR A 229 -14.65 7.41 -2.84
N LEU A 230 -13.66 6.53 -2.95
CA LEU A 230 -13.09 6.15 -4.25
C LEU A 230 -14.12 5.45 -5.16
N ALA A 231 -14.99 4.61 -4.59
CA ALA A 231 -16.10 4.01 -5.34
C ALA A 231 -17.07 5.08 -5.87
N SER A 232 -17.48 6.00 -5.00
CA SER A 232 -18.35 7.13 -5.35
C SER A 232 -17.69 8.06 -6.39
N TYR A 233 -16.39 8.25 -6.31
CA TYR A 233 -15.62 9.03 -7.29
C TYR A 233 -15.72 8.41 -8.70
N ILE A 234 -15.57 7.08 -8.82
CA ILE A 234 -15.76 6.36 -10.08
C ILE A 234 -17.16 6.63 -10.65
N GLU A 235 -18.21 6.52 -9.82
CA GLU A 235 -19.60 6.70 -10.25
C GLU A 235 -19.92 8.14 -10.65
N LYS A 236 -19.44 9.12 -9.86
CA LYS A 236 -19.62 10.55 -10.16
C LYS A 236 -18.96 10.97 -11.48
N ASN A 237 -17.90 10.26 -11.90
CA ASN A 237 -17.21 10.50 -13.18
C ASN A 237 -17.70 9.54 -14.30
N GLY A 238 -18.95 9.08 -14.22
CA GLY A 238 -19.62 8.33 -15.30
C GLY A 238 -19.26 6.85 -15.41
N GLY A 239 -18.50 6.30 -14.44
CA GLY A 239 -18.27 4.87 -14.30
C GLY A 239 -19.41 4.16 -13.57
N SER A 240 -19.20 2.89 -13.24
CA SER A 240 -20.14 2.08 -12.47
C SER A 240 -19.40 1.14 -11.52
N VAL A 241 -19.90 1.00 -10.29
CA VAL A 241 -19.40 0.03 -9.31
C VAL A 241 -20.50 -1.00 -9.03
N LEU A 242 -20.30 -2.22 -9.49
CA LEU A 242 -21.25 -3.31 -9.30
C LEU A 242 -20.79 -4.23 -8.18
N LEU A 243 -21.48 -4.18 -7.07
CA LEU A 243 -21.28 -5.05 -5.91
C LEU A 243 -22.04 -6.36 -6.05
N GLY A 244 -21.61 -7.40 -5.34
CA GLY A 244 -22.19 -8.73 -5.46
C GLY A 244 -21.96 -9.39 -6.81
N LYS A 245 -20.90 -9.01 -7.53
CA LYS A 245 -20.60 -9.53 -8.88
C LYS A 245 -19.21 -10.17 -8.91
N ARG A 246 -19.18 -11.49 -9.11
CA ARG A 246 -17.97 -12.29 -9.19
C ARG A 246 -17.57 -12.49 -10.65
N ALA A 247 -16.39 -12.01 -11.03
CA ALA A 247 -15.80 -12.31 -12.32
C ALA A 247 -15.42 -13.79 -12.40
N GLU A 248 -15.74 -14.41 -13.54
CA GLU A 248 -15.51 -15.84 -13.79
C GLU A 248 -14.54 -16.07 -14.95
N LYS A 249 -14.56 -15.18 -15.96
CA LYS A 249 -13.72 -15.35 -17.15
C LYS A 249 -13.28 -14.01 -17.70
N ILE A 250 -12.03 -13.92 -18.11
CA ILE A 250 -11.47 -12.83 -18.91
C ILE A 250 -11.55 -13.27 -20.37
N ILE A 251 -12.27 -12.52 -21.18
CA ILE A 251 -12.45 -12.81 -22.60
C ILE A 251 -11.21 -12.34 -23.35
N THR A 252 -10.65 -13.22 -24.17
CA THR A 252 -9.54 -12.89 -25.07
C THR A 252 -9.96 -13.03 -26.52
N ASN A 253 -9.61 -12.06 -27.34
CA ASN A 253 -9.82 -12.11 -28.79
C ASN A 253 -8.54 -11.60 -29.50
N ASN A 254 -8.10 -12.32 -30.52
CA ASN A 254 -6.85 -12.02 -31.24
C ASN A 254 -5.65 -11.77 -30.31
N GLY A 255 -5.56 -12.54 -29.22
CA GLY A 255 -4.46 -12.44 -28.25
C GLY A 255 -4.54 -11.28 -27.26
N LYS A 256 -5.57 -10.45 -27.29
CA LYS A 256 -5.80 -9.30 -26.40
C LYS A 256 -6.97 -9.56 -25.46
N ALA A 257 -6.93 -9.02 -24.23
CA ALA A 257 -8.09 -9.02 -23.34
C ALA A 257 -9.13 -8.00 -23.85
N THR A 258 -10.39 -8.45 -23.96
CA THR A 258 -11.46 -7.67 -24.60
C THR A 258 -12.76 -7.64 -23.80
N GLY A 259 -12.82 -8.25 -22.62
CA GLY A 259 -14.03 -8.27 -21.81
C GLY A 259 -13.95 -9.18 -20.59
N VAL A 260 -15.02 -9.20 -19.82
CA VAL A 260 -15.15 -10.03 -18.62
C VAL A 260 -16.54 -10.65 -18.57
N THR A 261 -16.60 -11.93 -18.24
CA THR A 261 -17.84 -12.62 -17.85
C THR A 261 -17.92 -12.70 -16.34
N PHE A 262 -19.05 -12.34 -15.77
CA PHE A 262 -19.29 -12.34 -14.34
C PHE A 262 -20.69 -12.85 -14.01
N ARG A 263 -20.90 -13.22 -12.75
CA ARG A 263 -22.16 -13.73 -12.21
C ARG A 263 -22.47 -13.04 -10.87
N ASP A 264 -23.73 -13.13 -10.43
CA ASP A 264 -24.13 -12.73 -9.10
C ASP A 264 -23.43 -13.62 -8.04
N SER A 265 -22.78 -12.99 -7.07
CA SER A 265 -22.01 -13.70 -6.02
C SER A 265 -22.88 -14.43 -5.02
N PHE A 266 -24.14 -14.01 -4.88
CA PHE A 266 -25.09 -14.50 -3.87
C PHE A 266 -26.14 -15.44 -4.48
N ASN A 267 -26.14 -15.59 -5.83
CA ASN A 267 -27.03 -16.51 -6.54
C ASN A 267 -26.25 -17.33 -7.56
N GLU A 268 -25.86 -18.53 -7.15
CA GLU A 268 -25.10 -19.45 -8.01
C GLU A 268 -25.84 -19.86 -9.30
N ASN A 269 -27.18 -19.80 -9.30
CA ASN A 269 -28.01 -20.10 -10.45
C ASN A 269 -28.23 -18.88 -11.37
N SER A 270 -27.68 -17.71 -11.05
CA SER A 270 -27.79 -16.54 -11.90
C SER A 270 -27.12 -16.77 -13.26
N LYS A 271 -27.71 -16.24 -14.32
CA LYS A 271 -27.10 -16.31 -15.67
C LYS A 271 -25.83 -15.48 -15.72
N PRO A 272 -24.75 -16.00 -16.32
CA PRO A 272 -23.53 -15.21 -16.51
C PRO A 272 -23.81 -14.05 -17.47
N THR A 273 -23.19 -12.91 -17.18
CA THR A 273 -23.24 -11.70 -18.03
C THR A 273 -21.85 -11.41 -18.55
N THR A 274 -21.74 -11.16 -19.85
CA THR A 274 -20.48 -10.77 -20.50
C THR A 274 -20.54 -9.31 -20.92
N ILE A 275 -19.52 -8.53 -20.55
CA ILE A 275 -19.35 -7.14 -21.00
C ILE A 275 -18.01 -7.02 -21.70
N ILE A 276 -18.01 -6.37 -22.87
CA ILE A 276 -16.83 -6.08 -23.67
C ILE A 276 -16.28 -4.71 -23.30
N CYS A 277 -14.96 -4.60 -23.30
CA CYS A 277 -14.22 -3.38 -22.98
C CYS A 277 -12.90 -3.29 -23.77
N ASP A 278 -12.24 -2.15 -23.68
CA ASP A 278 -10.93 -1.96 -24.32
C ASP A 278 -9.80 -2.56 -23.45
N ASN A 279 -9.94 -2.53 -22.12
CA ASN A 279 -8.92 -3.01 -21.18
C ASN A 279 -9.54 -3.74 -19.97
N VAL A 280 -8.80 -4.65 -19.37
CA VAL A 280 -9.15 -5.35 -18.12
C VAL A 280 -8.06 -5.12 -17.08
N VAL A 281 -8.45 -4.74 -15.87
CA VAL A 281 -7.55 -4.67 -14.70
C VAL A 281 -7.93 -5.77 -13.72
N ALA A 282 -7.02 -6.71 -13.47
CA ALA A 282 -7.18 -7.73 -12.45
C ALA A 282 -6.62 -7.20 -11.10
N ASN A 283 -7.53 -6.78 -10.23
CA ASN A 283 -7.22 -6.41 -8.83
C ASN A 283 -7.52 -7.55 -7.83
N CYS A 284 -7.90 -8.71 -8.30
CA CYS A 284 -7.96 -9.92 -7.48
C CYS A 284 -6.57 -10.52 -7.25
N ALA A 285 -6.49 -11.53 -6.37
CA ALA A 285 -5.24 -12.27 -6.18
C ALA A 285 -4.76 -12.88 -7.51
N ILE A 286 -3.50 -12.60 -7.88
CA ILE A 286 -2.93 -13.07 -9.15
C ILE A 286 -3.04 -14.61 -9.32
N PRO A 287 -2.87 -15.43 -8.26
CA PRO A 287 -3.06 -16.88 -8.37
C PRO A 287 -4.48 -17.34 -8.78
N LEU A 288 -5.48 -16.47 -8.72
CA LEU A 288 -6.83 -16.78 -9.19
C LEU A 288 -7.02 -16.53 -10.70
N VAL A 289 -6.19 -15.69 -11.29
CA VAL A 289 -6.34 -15.24 -12.69
C VAL A 289 -6.15 -16.37 -13.70
N PRO A 290 -5.25 -17.35 -13.52
CA PRO A 290 -5.15 -18.49 -14.44
C PRO A 290 -6.48 -19.24 -14.65
N ALA A 291 -7.31 -19.35 -13.61
CA ALA A 291 -8.64 -19.99 -13.73
C ALA A 291 -9.65 -19.18 -14.55
N MET A 292 -9.38 -17.89 -14.74
CA MET A 292 -10.23 -16.98 -15.55
C MET A 292 -9.77 -16.88 -17.01
N LEU A 293 -8.68 -17.53 -17.39
CA LEU A 293 -8.05 -17.43 -18.71
C LEU A 293 -8.14 -18.75 -19.47
N ASP A 294 -8.31 -18.66 -20.78
CA ASP A 294 -8.17 -19.83 -21.67
C ASP A 294 -6.70 -20.19 -21.90
N LYS A 295 -6.43 -21.44 -22.31
CA LYS A 295 -5.11 -21.85 -22.80
C LYS A 295 -4.76 -21.11 -24.11
N PRO A 296 -3.50 -20.77 -24.36
CA PRO A 296 -2.30 -21.13 -23.57
C PRO A 296 -1.98 -20.15 -22.42
N TYR A 297 -2.72 -19.06 -22.25
CA TYR A 297 -2.43 -17.99 -21.31
C TYR A 297 -2.53 -18.44 -19.86
N SER A 298 -3.54 -19.23 -19.53
CA SER A 298 -3.72 -19.84 -18.22
C SER A 298 -2.46 -20.63 -17.79
N THR A 299 -1.96 -21.50 -18.67
CA THR A 299 -0.77 -22.31 -18.41
C THR A 299 0.49 -21.44 -18.23
N LYS A 300 0.71 -20.45 -19.11
CA LYS A 300 1.88 -19.57 -19.01
C LYS A 300 1.87 -18.71 -17.74
N LEU A 301 0.71 -18.20 -17.34
CA LEU A 301 0.60 -17.43 -16.10
C LEU A 301 0.83 -18.34 -14.88
N TYR A 302 0.22 -19.53 -14.86
CA TYR A 302 0.42 -20.49 -13.78
C TYR A 302 1.91 -20.85 -13.62
N GLN A 303 2.61 -21.16 -14.69
CA GLN A 303 4.05 -21.44 -14.66
C GLN A 303 4.87 -20.27 -14.08
N LYS A 304 4.49 -19.02 -14.40
CA LYS A 304 5.18 -17.83 -13.91
C LYS A 304 5.02 -17.60 -12.42
N ILE A 305 3.89 -18.01 -11.84
CA ILE A 305 3.55 -17.75 -10.45
C ILE A 305 3.71 -18.96 -9.53
N SER A 306 3.82 -20.18 -10.07
CA SER A 306 3.85 -21.43 -9.30
C SER A 306 5.02 -21.54 -8.32
N SER A 307 6.14 -20.86 -8.60
CA SER A 307 7.30 -20.80 -7.71
C SER A 307 7.23 -19.69 -6.65
N LYS A 308 6.16 -18.89 -6.65
CA LYS A 308 6.01 -17.77 -5.72
C LYS A 308 5.42 -18.25 -4.39
N THR A 309 5.97 -17.73 -3.30
CA THR A 309 5.51 -17.99 -1.94
C THR A 309 4.52 -16.90 -1.52
N ASN A 310 3.39 -17.29 -0.94
CA ASN A 310 2.41 -16.37 -0.36
C ASN A 310 2.96 -15.77 0.94
N SER A 311 2.52 -14.55 1.28
CA SER A 311 2.76 -13.99 2.61
C SER A 311 1.94 -14.70 3.68
N CYS A 312 2.29 -14.49 4.95
CA CYS A 312 1.49 -14.93 6.09
C CYS A 312 0.07 -14.32 6.05
N SER A 313 -0.79 -14.88 6.87
CA SER A 313 -2.09 -14.33 7.22
C SER A 313 -2.06 -13.72 8.63
N LEU A 314 -3.22 -13.22 9.08
CA LEU A 314 -3.40 -12.65 10.41
C LEU A 314 -4.61 -13.29 11.11
N LEU A 315 -4.48 -13.50 12.42
CA LEU A 315 -5.61 -13.61 13.33
C LEU A 315 -5.87 -12.23 13.87
N CYS A 316 -7.11 -11.77 13.76
CA CYS A 316 -7.57 -10.51 14.36
C CYS A 316 -8.71 -10.82 15.32
N MET A 317 -8.57 -10.38 16.57
CA MET A 317 -9.62 -10.42 17.58
C MET A 317 -10.09 -8.99 17.82
N TYR A 318 -11.27 -8.68 17.32
CA TYR A 318 -11.91 -7.37 17.45
C TYR A 318 -12.61 -7.28 18.79
N LEU A 319 -12.48 -6.14 19.47
CA LEU A 319 -12.93 -5.94 20.85
C LEU A 319 -13.69 -4.63 20.98
N GLY A 320 -14.90 -4.67 21.56
CA GLY A 320 -15.64 -3.49 21.97
C GLY A 320 -15.67 -3.40 23.50
N PHE A 321 -15.32 -2.24 24.04
CA PHE A 321 -15.21 -1.99 25.47
C PHE A 321 -16.23 -0.93 25.93
N ASN A 322 -16.78 -1.10 27.12
CA ASN A 322 -17.77 -0.18 27.69
C ASN A 322 -17.14 1.04 28.39
N THR A 323 -15.84 1.27 28.23
CA THR A 323 -15.12 2.37 28.90
C THR A 323 -13.81 2.68 28.16
N ASP A 324 -13.22 3.83 28.49
CA ASP A 324 -11.89 4.21 28.02
C ASP A 324 -10.81 3.30 28.63
N LEU A 325 -9.89 2.84 27.81
CA LEU A 325 -8.88 1.84 28.18
C LEU A 325 -7.74 2.40 29.03
N GLU A 326 -7.56 3.72 29.07
CA GLU A 326 -6.60 4.37 29.97
C GLU A 326 -6.82 4.03 31.46
N LYS A 327 -8.08 3.74 31.85
CA LYS A 327 -8.42 3.31 33.21
C LYS A 327 -7.71 2.02 33.65
N PHE A 328 -7.33 1.19 32.69
CA PHE A 328 -6.60 -0.07 32.94
C PHE A 328 -5.09 0.08 32.75
N GLY A 329 -4.61 1.28 32.41
CA GLY A 329 -3.18 1.53 32.17
C GLY A 329 -2.72 1.24 30.75
N VAL A 330 -3.63 1.13 29.76
CA VAL A 330 -3.28 1.07 28.34
C VAL A 330 -2.73 2.43 27.93
N LYS A 331 -1.40 2.48 27.68
CA LYS A 331 -0.69 3.74 27.46
C LYS A 331 -0.59 4.12 25.99
N TYR A 332 -0.39 3.12 25.12
CA TYR A 332 0.02 3.32 23.73
C TYR A 332 -1.13 3.02 22.77
N TYR A 333 -1.08 3.66 21.60
CA TYR A 333 -1.99 3.33 20.51
C TYR A 333 -1.77 1.87 20.04
N SER A 334 -0.53 1.51 19.76
CA SER A 334 -0.15 0.16 19.36
C SER A 334 0.77 -0.47 20.42
N ASN A 335 0.27 -1.48 21.10
CA ASN A 335 0.93 -2.17 22.20
C ASN A 335 1.45 -3.53 21.72
N VAL A 336 2.76 -3.72 21.70
CA VAL A 336 3.42 -4.96 21.25
C VAL A 336 3.69 -5.86 22.43
N PHE A 337 3.17 -7.08 22.39
CA PHE A 337 3.45 -8.15 23.33
C PHE A 337 4.41 -9.13 22.68
N GLN A 338 5.68 -9.12 23.11
CA GLN A 338 6.75 -9.90 22.46
C GLN A 338 6.56 -11.43 22.60
N GLY A 339 5.89 -11.87 23.65
CA GLY A 339 5.77 -13.30 23.98
C GLY A 339 6.97 -13.83 24.78
N ASP A 340 6.67 -14.59 25.84
CA ASP A 340 7.66 -15.04 26.82
C ASP A 340 8.76 -15.96 26.25
N SER A 341 8.50 -16.59 25.09
CA SER A 341 9.44 -17.52 24.43
C SER A 341 10.34 -16.84 23.39
N VAL A 342 10.19 -15.52 23.16
CA VAL A 342 10.99 -14.77 22.17
C VAL A 342 12.12 -14.06 22.91
N THR A 343 13.31 -14.63 22.86
CA THR A 343 14.53 -14.09 23.49
C THR A 343 15.55 -13.60 22.47
N ALA A 344 15.39 -14.01 21.20
CA ALA A 344 16.25 -13.63 20.09
C ALA A 344 15.47 -13.56 18.78
N LEU A 345 16.00 -12.89 17.76
CA LEU A 345 15.35 -12.79 16.43
C LEU A 345 14.97 -14.14 15.82
N LYS A 346 15.83 -15.16 15.99
CA LYS A 346 15.62 -16.52 15.47
C LYS A 346 14.38 -17.21 16.06
N ASP A 347 13.90 -16.76 17.20
CA ASP A 347 12.76 -17.36 17.89
C ASP A 347 11.43 -16.92 17.27
N ILE A 348 11.41 -15.77 16.57
CA ILE A 348 10.18 -15.12 16.05
C ILE A 348 9.36 -16.05 15.18
N LYS A 349 9.97 -16.70 14.18
CA LYS A 349 9.24 -17.60 13.26
C LYS A 349 8.62 -18.77 14.00
N ASN A 350 9.38 -19.43 14.85
CA ASN A 350 8.88 -20.56 15.65
C ASN A 350 7.79 -20.12 16.64
N ASN A 351 7.91 -18.92 17.20
CA ASN A 351 6.90 -18.34 18.08
C ASN A 351 5.57 -18.14 17.35
N HIS A 352 5.57 -17.71 16.10
CA HIS A 352 4.37 -17.54 15.28
C HIS A 352 3.63 -18.86 15.01
N HIS A 353 4.31 -20.01 15.06
CA HIS A 353 3.73 -21.37 14.97
C HIS A 353 3.51 -22.02 16.35
N GLY A 354 3.93 -21.37 17.43
CA GLY A 354 3.86 -21.91 18.77
C GLY A 354 2.47 -21.84 19.41
N ASP A 355 2.43 -22.18 20.68
CA ASP A 355 1.23 -22.09 21.51
C ASP A 355 0.75 -20.63 21.68
N TRP A 356 -0.55 -20.41 21.61
CA TRP A 356 -1.17 -19.09 21.70
C TRP A 356 -0.92 -18.39 23.05
N SER A 357 -0.68 -19.13 24.12
CA SER A 357 -0.30 -18.56 25.41
C SER A 357 1.04 -17.85 25.38
N LYS A 358 1.89 -18.12 24.38
CA LYS A 358 3.25 -17.59 24.24
C LYS A 358 3.48 -16.80 22.95
N ARG A 359 2.55 -16.84 21.98
CA ARG A 359 2.71 -16.10 20.72
C ARG A 359 2.79 -14.59 20.97
N ARG A 360 3.62 -13.92 20.19
CA ARG A 360 3.60 -12.46 20.13
C ARG A 360 2.36 -11.95 19.43
N PHE A 361 1.85 -10.80 19.84
CA PHE A 361 0.73 -10.13 19.21
C PHE A 361 0.80 -8.61 19.41
N LEU A 362 0.00 -7.88 18.66
CA LEU A 362 -0.26 -6.46 18.84
C LEU A 362 -1.62 -6.30 19.49
N PHE A 363 -1.76 -5.28 20.35
CA PHE A 363 -3.05 -4.77 20.78
C PHE A 363 -3.12 -3.28 20.41
N VAL A 364 -4.08 -2.93 19.57
CA VAL A 364 -4.30 -1.54 19.11
C VAL A 364 -5.52 -0.98 19.82
N ASP A 365 -5.38 0.21 20.40
CA ASP A 365 -6.46 0.98 21.03
C ASP A 365 -6.85 2.14 20.12
N TYR A 366 -7.92 2.00 19.34
CA TYR A 366 -8.39 3.03 18.43
C TYR A 366 -8.96 4.27 19.15
N GLY A 367 -9.30 4.17 20.44
CA GLY A 367 -9.70 5.31 21.27
C GLY A 367 -8.62 6.40 21.35
N LYS A 368 -7.34 6.03 21.19
CA LYS A 368 -6.21 6.98 21.22
C LYS A 368 -6.16 7.94 20.03
N VAL A 369 -6.86 7.66 18.96
CA VAL A 369 -6.88 8.49 17.73
C VAL A 369 -8.27 9.10 17.47
N ASP A 370 -9.21 9.01 18.43
CA ASP A 370 -10.58 9.52 18.27
C ASP A 370 -11.21 9.10 16.93
N ALA A 371 -11.12 7.82 16.65
CA ALA A 371 -11.46 7.28 15.34
C ALA A 371 -12.97 7.20 15.06
N GLU A 372 -13.82 7.63 15.97
CA GLU A 372 -15.30 7.52 15.90
C GLU A 372 -15.81 6.09 15.64
N LEU A 373 -15.03 5.07 16.06
CA LEU A 373 -15.37 3.66 15.89
C LEU A 373 -16.25 3.12 17.02
N ALA A 374 -16.24 3.76 18.19
CA ALA A 374 -17.04 3.42 19.35
C ALA A 374 -17.94 4.58 19.77
N PRO A 375 -19.04 4.32 20.49
CA PRO A 375 -19.84 5.36 21.13
C PRO A 375 -19.03 6.17 22.14
N PRO A 376 -19.49 7.38 22.52
CA PRO A 376 -18.83 8.19 23.56
C PRO A 376 -18.56 7.40 24.84
N HIS A 377 -17.34 7.54 25.39
CA HIS A 377 -16.86 6.85 26.59
C HIS A 377 -16.72 5.33 26.46
N LYS A 378 -16.78 4.81 25.26
CA LYS A 378 -16.44 3.43 24.91
C LYS A 378 -15.19 3.40 24.03
N SER A 379 -14.56 2.23 23.93
CA SER A 379 -13.39 2.03 23.08
C SER A 379 -13.58 0.84 22.16
N GLU A 380 -12.98 0.92 20.98
CA GLU A 380 -12.80 -0.21 20.07
C GLU A 380 -11.30 -0.52 19.99
N GLY A 381 -10.96 -1.79 19.98
CA GLY A 381 -9.58 -2.22 19.85
C GLY A 381 -9.47 -3.56 19.12
N VAL A 382 -8.24 -3.90 18.73
CA VAL A 382 -7.98 -5.17 18.06
C VAL A 382 -6.70 -5.82 18.58
N ILE A 383 -6.76 -7.14 18.85
CA ILE A 383 -5.57 -7.98 18.97
C ILE A 383 -5.25 -8.54 17.60
N CYS A 384 -4.01 -8.40 17.14
CA CYS A 384 -3.55 -8.89 15.85
C CYS A 384 -2.29 -9.74 16.01
N ALA A 385 -2.29 -10.94 15.45
CA ALA A 385 -1.15 -11.85 15.47
C ALA A 385 -0.99 -12.54 14.11
N VAL A 386 0.25 -12.98 13.80
CA VAL A 386 0.49 -13.81 12.61
C VAL A 386 -0.28 -15.12 12.71
N ASP A 387 -0.89 -15.51 11.61
CA ASP A 387 -1.70 -16.73 11.50
C ASP A 387 -1.44 -17.47 10.19
N TYR A 388 -1.72 -18.78 10.19
CA TYR A 388 -1.51 -19.65 9.05
C TYR A 388 -2.76 -20.50 8.77
N ILE A 389 -3.07 -20.66 7.50
CA ILE A 389 -4.28 -21.38 7.06
C ILE A 389 -4.25 -22.85 7.48
N GLU A 390 -3.05 -23.44 7.55
CA GLU A 390 -2.81 -24.83 7.92
C GLU A 390 -3.31 -25.14 9.34
N ASP A 391 -3.34 -24.15 10.22
CA ASP A 391 -3.87 -24.30 11.59
C ASP A 391 -5.39 -24.50 11.62
N TRP A 392 -6.12 -24.17 10.53
CA TRP A 392 -7.57 -24.04 10.50
C TRP A 392 -8.29 -24.80 9.39
N GLU A 393 -7.68 -24.98 8.20
CA GLU A 393 -8.41 -25.44 7.01
C GLU A 393 -8.89 -26.89 7.12
N HIS A 394 -8.17 -27.72 7.88
CA HIS A 394 -8.51 -29.14 8.11
C HIS A 394 -9.66 -29.33 9.12
N LEU A 395 -10.03 -28.29 9.88
CA LEU A 395 -11.05 -28.38 10.93
C LEU A 395 -12.45 -28.32 10.34
N ASN A 396 -13.35 -29.18 10.83
CA ASN A 396 -14.78 -29.04 10.59
C ASN A 396 -15.32 -27.78 11.29
N LYS A 397 -16.61 -27.47 11.11
CA LYS A 397 -17.21 -26.24 11.63
C LYS A 397 -17.22 -26.17 13.16
N GLU A 398 -17.46 -27.28 13.83
CA GLU A 398 -17.56 -27.36 15.30
C GLU A 398 -16.18 -27.21 15.92
N ASP A 399 -15.20 -27.96 15.47
CA ASP A 399 -13.80 -27.88 15.94
C ASP A 399 -13.18 -26.52 15.63
N TYR A 400 -13.50 -25.96 14.46
CA TYR A 400 -13.06 -24.61 14.11
C TYR A 400 -13.59 -23.56 15.08
N ASN A 401 -14.87 -23.61 15.45
CA ASN A 401 -15.45 -22.66 16.39
C ASN A 401 -14.93 -22.88 17.81
N ALA A 402 -14.76 -24.12 18.24
CA ALA A 402 -14.17 -24.46 19.53
C ALA A 402 -12.73 -23.93 19.66
N LYS A 403 -11.89 -24.17 18.65
CA LYS A 403 -10.51 -23.65 18.63
C LYS A 403 -10.46 -22.12 18.60
N LYS A 404 -11.35 -21.47 17.85
CA LYS A 404 -11.45 -19.99 17.87
C LYS A 404 -11.74 -19.46 19.27
N GLU A 405 -12.68 -20.10 19.97
CA GLU A 405 -13.05 -19.70 21.34
C GLU A 405 -11.88 -19.95 22.31
N GLU A 406 -11.22 -21.11 22.22
CA GLU A 406 -10.04 -21.42 23.01
C GLU A 406 -8.96 -20.32 22.84
N VAL A 407 -8.63 -19.97 21.60
CA VAL A 407 -7.64 -18.93 21.29
C VAL A 407 -8.08 -17.58 21.83
N ALA A 408 -9.37 -17.23 21.69
CA ALA A 408 -9.92 -15.99 22.24
C ALA A 408 -9.72 -15.91 23.74
N GLN A 409 -10.06 -16.98 24.48
CA GLN A 409 -9.92 -17.00 25.94
C GLN A 409 -8.46 -16.88 26.39
N VAL A 410 -7.52 -17.52 25.67
CA VAL A 410 -6.09 -17.39 25.93
C VAL A 410 -5.62 -15.94 25.73
N LEU A 411 -5.99 -15.30 24.62
CA LEU A 411 -5.60 -13.91 24.34
C LEU A 411 -6.22 -12.94 25.35
N LEU A 412 -7.48 -13.13 25.73
CA LEU A 412 -8.14 -12.32 26.78
C LEU A 412 -7.48 -12.49 28.14
N GLN A 413 -7.05 -13.70 28.50
CA GLN A 413 -6.33 -13.93 29.74
C GLN A 413 -4.98 -13.21 29.75
N ARG A 414 -4.29 -13.18 28.63
CA ARG A 414 -3.00 -12.46 28.49
C ARG A 414 -3.19 -10.95 28.57
N LEU A 415 -4.27 -10.43 27.94
CA LEU A 415 -4.62 -9.02 28.03
C LEU A 415 -5.00 -8.63 29.47
N GLU A 416 -5.77 -9.46 30.19
CA GLU A 416 -6.14 -9.28 31.58
C GLU A 416 -4.93 -9.32 32.53
N LYS A 417 -3.95 -10.22 32.26
CA LYS A 417 -2.70 -10.27 33.03
C LYS A 417 -1.94 -8.95 32.96
N GLN A 418 -1.90 -8.33 31.78
CA GLN A 418 -1.19 -7.07 31.56
C GLN A 418 -1.97 -5.85 32.05
N TYR A 419 -3.29 -5.89 31.86
CA TYR A 419 -4.21 -4.79 32.18
C TYR A 419 -5.34 -5.29 33.08
N PRO A 420 -5.09 -5.42 34.38
CA PRO A 420 -6.06 -6.01 35.31
C PRO A 420 -7.41 -5.29 35.31
N GLY A 421 -8.48 -6.05 35.16
CA GLY A 421 -9.86 -5.56 35.10
C GLY A 421 -10.37 -5.25 33.69
N ILE A 422 -9.51 -5.24 32.67
CA ILE A 422 -9.89 -4.91 31.28
C ILE A 422 -10.95 -5.89 30.74
N ARG A 423 -10.86 -7.16 31.11
CA ARG A 423 -11.79 -8.21 30.66
C ARG A 423 -13.24 -7.91 31.03
N ASN A 424 -13.49 -7.32 32.19
CA ASN A 424 -14.83 -6.98 32.68
C ASN A 424 -15.45 -5.81 31.88
N SER A 425 -14.67 -5.08 31.12
CA SER A 425 -15.16 -3.98 30.28
C SER A 425 -15.51 -4.40 28.84
N ILE A 426 -15.25 -5.66 28.47
CA ILE A 426 -15.52 -6.15 27.12
C ILE A 426 -17.01 -6.43 26.97
N GLU A 427 -17.67 -5.68 26.07
CA GLU A 427 -19.08 -5.89 25.68
C GLU A 427 -19.21 -6.82 24.46
N TYR A 428 -18.17 -6.85 23.62
CA TYR A 428 -18.18 -7.59 22.38
C TYR A 428 -16.78 -8.09 22.02
N TYR A 429 -16.68 -9.28 21.50
CA TYR A 429 -15.49 -9.75 20.78
C TYR A 429 -15.84 -10.70 19.64
N GLU A 430 -15.00 -10.71 18.59
CA GLU A 430 -15.10 -11.63 17.46
C GLU A 430 -13.69 -11.94 16.93
N VAL A 431 -13.43 -13.21 16.63
CA VAL A 431 -12.14 -13.65 16.07
C VAL A 431 -12.26 -13.92 14.58
N SER A 432 -11.39 -13.28 13.80
CA SER A 432 -11.13 -13.56 12.39
C SER A 432 -9.80 -14.31 12.27
N THR A 433 -9.78 -15.37 11.46
CA THR A 433 -8.58 -16.19 11.19
C THR A 433 -8.20 -16.10 9.72
N SER A 434 -7.08 -16.71 9.34
CA SER A 434 -6.68 -16.90 7.94
C SER A 434 -7.80 -17.53 7.08
N LYS A 435 -8.60 -18.46 7.65
CA LYS A 435 -9.77 -19.05 6.98
C LYS A 435 -10.87 -18.02 6.74
N THR A 436 -11.07 -17.07 7.68
CA THR A 436 -11.99 -15.94 7.53
C THR A 436 -11.53 -15.01 6.41
N ILE A 437 -10.26 -14.61 6.42
CA ILE A 437 -9.67 -13.73 5.40
C ILE A 437 -9.76 -14.39 4.01
N LYS A 438 -9.39 -15.68 3.88
CA LYS A 438 -9.53 -16.44 2.63
C LYS A 438 -10.98 -16.44 2.11
N ARG A 439 -11.96 -16.61 2.98
CA ARG A 439 -13.39 -16.58 2.62
C ARG A 439 -13.81 -15.24 2.03
N TYR A 440 -13.43 -14.13 2.67
CA TYR A 440 -13.87 -12.79 2.23
C TYR A 440 -13.09 -12.27 1.03
N THR A 441 -11.79 -12.47 0.98
CA THR A 441 -10.91 -11.92 -0.05
C THR A 441 -10.68 -12.85 -1.24
N SER A 442 -10.85 -14.17 -1.05
CA SER A 442 -10.38 -15.25 -1.92
C SER A 442 -8.85 -15.32 -2.05
N ASN A 443 -8.10 -14.61 -1.22
CA ASN A 443 -6.64 -14.71 -1.22
C ASN A 443 -6.21 -16.13 -0.84
N PRO A 444 -5.35 -16.78 -1.64
CA PRO A 444 -4.75 -18.06 -1.27
C PRO A 444 -4.10 -17.98 0.12
N SER A 445 -4.28 -19.02 0.94
CA SER A 445 -3.80 -19.11 2.32
C SER A 445 -4.30 -17.99 3.26
N GLY A 446 -5.29 -17.19 2.85
CA GLY A 446 -5.69 -15.98 3.58
C GLY A 446 -4.63 -14.89 3.61
N SER A 447 -3.68 -14.92 2.68
CA SER A 447 -2.55 -13.99 2.61
C SER A 447 -2.99 -12.53 2.61
N VAL A 448 -2.42 -11.70 3.50
CA VAL A 448 -2.80 -10.28 3.65
C VAL A 448 -1.93 -9.33 2.83
N TYR A 449 -0.69 -9.72 2.50
CA TYR A 449 0.26 -8.88 1.76
C TYR A 449 0.55 -9.39 0.33
N GLY A 450 -0.23 -10.36 -0.16
CA GLY A 450 0.01 -11.00 -1.45
C GLY A 450 1.19 -11.96 -1.40
N TYR A 451 2.16 -11.86 -2.32
CA TYR A 451 3.37 -12.67 -2.23
C TYR A 451 4.27 -12.20 -1.09
N ALA A 452 4.97 -13.15 -0.44
CA ALA A 452 5.91 -12.86 0.63
C ALA A 452 6.99 -11.86 0.20
N GLN A 453 7.45 -11.06 1.15
CA GLN A 453 8.38 -9.95 0.89
C GLN A 453 9.84 -10.40 0.95
N THR A 454 10.15 -11.52 0.30
CA THR A 454 11.48 -12.11 0.25
C THR A 454 12.36 -11.44 -0.82
N LYS A 455 13.69 -11.53 -0.71
CA LYS A 455 14.65 -10.89 -1.65
C LYS A 455 14.48 -11.28 -3.13
N ASP A 456 13.84 -12.41 -3.40
CA ASP A 456 13.58 -12.94 -4.74
C ASP A 456 12.15 -12.65 -5.25
N GLN A 457 11.33 -11.97 -4.45
CA GLN A 457 9.93 -11.65 -4.78
C GLN A 457 9.58 -10.17 -4.70
N ILE A 458 10.54 -9.29 -4.50
CA ILE A 458 10.34 -7.84 -4.35
C ILE A 458 10.93 -7.05 -5.52
N ALA A 459 10.64 -5.76 -5.57
CA ALA A 459 11.13 -4.79 -6.54
C ALA A 459 10.96 -5.31 -8.00
N SER A 460 12.00 -5.31 -8.80
CA SER A 460 11.96 -5.78 -10.20
C SER A 460 11.60 -7.26 -10.38
N LYS A 461 11.68 -8.06 -9.31
CA LYS A 461 11.31 -9.49 -9.30
C LYS A 461 9.85 -9.72 -8.92
N ARG A 462 9.14 -8.70 -8.43
CA ARG A 462 7.71 -8.76 -8.18
C ARG A 462 6.94 -8.82 -9.49
N PHE A 463 5.75 -9.37 -9.45
CA PHE A 463 4.88 -9.44 -10.62
C PHE A 463 4.57 -8.01 -11.13
N LYS A 464 4.78 -7.78 -12.43
CA LYS A 464 4.59 -6.45 -13.03
C LYS A 464 3.11 -6.13 -13.24
N ASN A 465 2.80 -4.85 -13.39
CA ASN A 465 1.44 -4.40 -13.65
C ASN A 465 0.92 -4.77 -15.04
N ASN A 466 1.79 -5.00 -16.03
CA ASN A 466 1.44 -5.58 -17.33
C ASN A 466 2.22 -6.88 -17.56
N PHE A 467 1.57 -7.90 -18.05
CA PHE A 467 2.22 -9.17 -18.35
C PHE A 467 1.33 -10.06 -19.21
N LEU A 468 1.91 -10.70 -20.20
CA LEU A 468 1.41 -11.83 -20.96
C LEU A 468 0.38 -11.52 -22.04
N ILE A 469 -0.65 -10.74 -21.75
CA ILE A 469 -1.78 -10.49 -22.67
C ILE A 469 -1.95 -8.98 -22.81
N PRO A 470 -1.80 -8.40 -23.99
CA PRO A 470 -2.13 -7.00 -24.21
C PRO A 470 -3.54 -6.66 -23.70
N ASN A 471 -3.69 -5.47 -23.15
CA ASN A 471 -4.92 -4.96 -22.54
C ASN A 471 -5.34 -5.68 -21.24
N LEU A 472 -4.49 -6.55 -20.67
CA LEU A 472 -4.66 -7.11 -19.32
C LEU A 472 -3.61 -6.55 -18.38
N TYR A 473 -4.08 -5.86 -17.34
CA TYR A 473 -3.23 -5.21 -16.32
C TYR A 473 -3.52 -5.80 -14.94
N PHE A 474 -2.54 -5.66 -14.04
CA PHE A 474 -2.61 -6.15 -12.67
C PHE A 474 -2.39 -4.99 -11.71
N ALA A 475 -3.34 -4.77 -10.81
CA ALA A 475 -3.30 -3.68 -9.84
C ALA A 475 -3.74 -4.23 -8.47
N SER A 476 -2.94 -5.05 -7.84
CA SER A 476 -3.28 -5.66 -6.55
C SER A 476 -2.09 -5.73 -5.62
N ALA A 477 -2.32 -6.04 -4.36
CA ALA A 477 -1.26 -6.32 -3.38
C ALA A 477 -0.27 -7.42 -3.85
N TRP A 478 -0.65 -8.25 -4.81
CA TRP A 478 0.16 -9.30 -5.40
C TRP A 478 1.12 -8.81 -6.50
N ALA A 479 0.82 -7.65 -7.11
CA ALA A 479 1.64 -7.02 -8.13
C ALA A 479 2.61 -5.99 -7.52
N PHE A 480 3.39 -5.31 -8.37
CA PHE A 480 4.26 -4.21 -7.98
C PHE A 480 3.40 -2.98 -7.57
N PRO A 481 3.77 -2.23 -6.53
CA PRO A 481 4.95 -2.37 -5.66
C PRO A 481 4.78 -3.39 -4.53
N GLY A 482 3.57 -3.80 -4.19
CA GLY A 482 3.29 -4.79 -3.16
C GLY A 482 2.04 -4.50 -2.33
N GLY A 483 1.92 -5.20 -1.19
CA GLY A 483 0.79 -5.09 -0.28
C GLY A 483 0.86 -3.92 0.71
N GLY A 484 -0.11 -3.87 1.61
CA GLY A 484 -0.36 -2.76 2.51
C GLY A 484 -1.19 -1.65 1.86
N PHE A 485 -1.63 -0.67 2.64
CA PHE A 485 -2.46 0.44 2.14
C PHE A 485 -1.70 1.27 1.11
N GLU A 486 -0.50 1.76 1.44
CA GLU A 486 0.34 2.55 0.55
C GLU A 486 0.67 1.81 -0.75
N GLY A 487 1.17 0.57 -0.63
CA GLY A 487 1.54 -0.23 -1.79
C GLY A 487 0.35 -0.50 -2.71
N SER A 488 -0.84 -0.72 -2.13
CA SER A 488 -2.07 -0.93 -2.89
C SER A 488 -2.53 0.34 -3.63
N ILE A 489 -2.51 1.50 -2.96
CA ILE A 489 -2.86 2.79 -3.57
C ILE A 489 -1.89 3.12 -4.71
N GLN A 490 -0.59 3.04 -4.45
CA GLN A 490 0.44 3.27 -5.47
C GLN A 490 0.32 2.29 -6.64
N GLY A 491 0.09 1.01 -6.37
CA GLY A 491 -0.05 -0.03 -7.39
C GLY A 491 -1.23 0.22 -8.32
N GLY A 492 -2.37 0.67 -7.78
CA GLY A 492 -3.54 1.07 -8.55
C GLY A 492 -3.25 2.28 -9.44
N PHE A 493 -2.64 3.30 -8.88
CA PHE A 493 -2.25 4.50 -9.61
C PHE A 493 -1.26 4.21 -10.74
N LEU A 494 -0.20 3.45 -10.45
CA LEU A 494 0.81 3.09 -11.46
C LEU A 494 0.23 2.25 -12.60
N ALA A 495 -0.68 1.31 -12.30
CA ALA A 495 -1.36 0.53 -13.33
C ALA A 495 -2.21 1.43 -14.25
N ALA A 496 -2.93 2.41 -13.68
CA ALA A 496 -3.71 3.37 -14.45
C ALA A 496 -2.83 4.28 -15.34
N LEU A 497 -1.69 4.76 -14.81
CA LEU A 497 -0.74 5.53 -15.60
C LEU A 497 -0.19 4.71 -16.76
N GLN A 498 0.22 3.47 -16.51
CA GLN A 498 0.76 2.59 -17.55
C GLN A 498 -0.27 2.30 -18.66
N MET A 499 -1.52 2.03 -18.28
CA MET A 499 -2.60 1.83 -19.26
C MET A 499 -2.81 3.06 -20.15
N ASN A 500 -2.69 4.25 -19.57
CA ASN A 500 -2.81 5.48 -20.32
C ASN A 500 -1.63 5.70 -21.26
N GLN A 501 -0.43 5.30 -20.88
CA GLN A 501 0.77 5.29 -21.75
C GLN A 501 0.65 4.26 -22.86
N ASP A 502 0.32 3.00 -22.54
CA ASP A 502 0.22 1.91 -23.52
C ASP A 502 -0.83 2.22 -24.61
N LYS A 503 -1.91 2.94 -24.28
CA LYS A 503 -2.92 3.33 -25.28
C LYS A 503 -2.36 4.32 -26.30
N ILE A 504 -1.55 5.27 -25.87
CA ILE A 504 -0.90 6.24 -26.77
C ILE A 504 0.08 5.56 -27.72
N TRP A 505 0.84 4.55 -27.21
CA TRP A 505 1.70 3.73 -28.05
C TRP A 505 0.94 2.89 -29.09
N SER A 506 -0.31 2.46 -28.78
CA SER A 506 -1.12 1.65 -29.70
C SER A 506 -1.93 2.45 -30.71
N GLU A 507 -2.14 3.74 -30.49
CA GLU A 507 -2.83 4.66 -31.41
C GLU A 507 -1.85 5.34 -32.40
N CYS A 508 -0.55 5.28 -32.13
CA CYS A 508 0.49 5.65 -33.09
C CYS A 508 0.84 4.43 -33.98
N ASP A 509 -0.02 4.11 -34.94
CA ASP A 509 0.36 3.22 -36.03
C ASP A 509 1.28 3.96 -37.00
N ASP A 510 2.43 3.32 -37.25
CA ASP A 510 3.42 3.56 -38.30
C ASP A 510 4.41 4.75 -38.20
N GLU A 511 5.65 4.34 -37.99
CA GLU A 511 6.88 4.96 -38.51
C GLU A 511 7.46 6.24 -37.87
N LYS A 512 7.27 6.57 -36.61
CA LYS A 512 8.30 7.34 -35.86
C LYS A 512 7.98 7.30 -34.36
N PHE A 513 8.79 6.57 -33.62
CA PHE A 513 8.88 6.69 -32.17
C PHE A 513 9.38 8.11 -31.79
N VAL A 514 8.47 9.05 -31.73
CA VAL A 514 8.65 10.27 -30.96
C VAL A 514 7.73 10.11 -29.75
N ASP A 515 8.31 10.18 -28.57
CA ASP A 515 7.53 10.21 -27.33
C ASP A 515 6.81 11.58 -27.29
N ASP A 516 5.61 11.66 -27.84
CA ASP A 516 4.83 12.91 -27.99
C ASP A 516 4.48 13.57 -26.66
N ARG A 517 4.88 12.96 -25.54
CA ARG A 517 4.71 13.47 -24.18
C ARG A 517 5.99 13.92 -23.53
N VAL A 518 7.13 13.57 -24.08
CA VAL A 518 8.39 14.23 -23.75
C VAL A 518 8.34 15.62 -24.35
N VAL A 519 8.31 16.59 -23.48
CA VAL A 519 8.23 18.00 -23.84
C VAL A 519 9.56 18.66 -23.48
N GLN A 520 10.05 19.52 -24.34
CA GLN A 520 11.26 20.29 -24.06
C GLN A 520 10.91 21.64 -23.42
N LEU A 521 11.67 22.01 -22.40
CA LEU A 521 11.57 23.31 -21.79
C LEU A 521 12.00 24.37 -22.81
N THR A 522 11.09 25.26 -23.17
CA THR A 522 11.32 26.34 -24.16
C THR A 522 11.59 27.68 -23.50
N GLU A 523 11.02 27.90 -22.32
CA GLU A 523 11.19 29.14 -21.58
C GLU A 523 11.09 28.90 -20.08
N ARG A 524 11.90 29.64 -19.32
CA ARG A 524 11.89 29.69 -17.86
C ARG A 524 11.89 31.12 -17.39
N LYS A 525 10.91 31.45 -16.55
CA LYS A 525 10.72 32.83 -16.06
C LYS A 525 10.44 32.81 -14.56
N THR A 526 11.13 33.66 -13.82
CA THR A 526 10.80 33.93 -12.42
C THR A 526 9.73 35.02 -12.39
N ILE A 527 8.56 34.70 -11.86
CA ILE A 527 7.43 35.64 -11.74
C ILE A 527 7.63 36.52 -10.50
N ASP A 528 7.97 35.90 -9.38
CA ASP A 528 8.30 36.53 -8.10
C ASP A 528 9.25 35.64 -7.28
N ASP A 529 9.61 36.07 -6.06
CA ASP A 529 10.54 35.36 -5.18
C ASP A 529 10.09 33.92 -4.81
N LYS A 530 8.84 33.57 -5.07
CA LYS A 530 8.22 32.30 -4.71
C LYS A 530 7.53 31.57 -5.86
N THR A 531 7.60 32.12 -7.07
CA THR A 531 6.88 31.57 -8.22
C THR A 531 7.76 31.53 -9.45
N LEU A 532 7.91 30.32 -10.01
CA LEU A 532 8.60 30.03 -11.26
C LEU A 532 7.56 29.62 -12.31
N GLU A 533 7.67 30.19 -13.52
CA GLU A 533 6.89 29.74 -14.68
C GLU A 533 7.80 28.96 -15.62
N LEU A 534 7.37 27.77 -16.00
CA LEU A 534 8.01 26.91 -16.99
C LEU A 534 7.09 26.75 -18.20
N SER A 535 7.64 27.01 -19.38
CA SER A 535 6.95 26.82 -20.65
C SER A 535 7.58 25.67 -21.43
N PHE A 536 6.78 24.71 -21.82
CA PHE A 536 7.20 23.54 -22.58
C PHE A 536 6.57 23.53 -23.98
N ALA A 537 7.29 23.04 -24.97
CA ALA A 537 6.70 22.83 -26.29
C ALA A 537 5.47 21.92 -26.20
N LYS A 538 4.36 22.38 -26.75
CA LYS A 538 3.10 21.61 -26.72
C LYS A 538 3.20 20.41 -27.66
N PRO A 539 2.99 19.18 -27.19
CA PRO A 539 2.99 17.99 -28.05
C PRO A 539 1.88 18.04 -29.10
N ALA A 540 2.13 17.43 -30.25
CA ALA A 540 1.13 17.31 -31.30
C ALA A 540 -0.10 16.53 -30.76
N GLY A 541 -1.29 17.05 -31.01
CA GLY A 541 -2.54 16.42 -30.55
C GLY A 541 -2.86 16.60 -29.06
N PHE A 542 -2.08 17.40 -28.33
CA PHE A 542 -2.39 17.78 -26.94
C PHE A 542 -3.37 18.97 -26.95
N GLU A 543 -4.65 18.69 -26.85
CA GLU A 543 -5.70 19.72 -26.73
C GLU A 543 -6.13 19.83 -25.26
N HIS A 544 -6.27 21.06 -24.77
CA HIS A 544 -6.77 21.33 -23.43
C HIS A 544 -7.67 22.56 -23.43
N LEU A 545 -8.58 22.63 -22.48
CA LEU A 545 -9.41 23.79 -22.20
C LEU A 545 -8.78 24.64 -21.08
N ASN A 546 -9.23 25.88 -20.96
CA ASN A 546 -8.84 26.72 -19.81
C ASN A 546 -9.27 26.03 -18.50
N ASP A 547 -8.43 26.12 -17.46
CA ASP A 547 -8.63 25.52 -16.13
C ASP A 547 -8.44 23.99 -16.04
N GLU A 548 -7.99 23.32 -17.10
CA GLU A 548 -7.58 21.92 -17.02
C GLU A 548 -6.19 21.78 -16.35
N HIS A 549 -5.95 20.59 -15.83
CA HIS A 549 -4.73 20.25 -15.13
C HIS A 549 -3.94 19.19 -15.90
N ALA A 550 -2.65 19.12 -15.65
CA ALA A 550 -1.80 18.03 -16.09
C ALA A 550 -0.84 17.59 -14.99
N ILE A 551 -0.33 16.38 -15.09
CA ILE A 551 0.79 15.94 -14.25
C ILE A 551 2.06 16.28 -15.01
N LEU A 552 2.90 17.12 -14.42
CA LEU A 552 4.22 17.46 -14.94
C LEU A 552 5.27 16.62 -14.19
N GLU A 553 6.04 15.84 -14.91
CA GLU A 553 7.17 15.06 -14.41
C GLU A 553 8.47 15.65 -14.96
N ILE A 554 9.33 16.13 -14.06
CA ILE A 554 10.63 16.69 -14.44
C ILE A 554 11.65 15.56 -14.53
N MET A 555 12.21 15.35 -15.72
CA MET A 555 13.26 14.38 -15.99
C MET A 555 14.65 15.01 -15.78
N ASN A 556 14.98 15.42 -14.56
CA ASN A 556 16.29 16.03 -14.30
C ASN A 556 17.19 15.12 -13.45
N PRO A 557 18.34 14.64 -13.98
CA PRO A 557 19.30 13.84 -13.22
C PRO A 557 20.21 14.68 -12.29
N LYS A 558 20.08 16.00 -12.24
CA LYS A 558 21.02 16.89 -11.51
C LYS A 558 20.77 16.93 -9.99
N GLU A 559 19.55 16.59 -9.52
CA GLU A 559 19.28 16.42 -8.09
C GLU A 559 18.51 15.13 -7.80
N LEU A 560 19.04 14.40 -6.84
CA LEU A 560 18.44 13.17 -6.32
C LEU A 560 17.58 13.54 -5.11
N THR A 561 16.27 13.60 -5.28
CA THR A 561 15.34 14.03 -4.24
C THR A 561 14.32 12.99 -3.85
N LEU A 562 13.76 13.15 -2.63
CA LEU A 562 12.88 12.18 -1.93
C LEU A 562 11.46 12.10 -2.42
N ASP A 563 11.01 13.10 -3.17
CA ASP A 563 9.64 13.23 -3.62
C ASP A 563 9.49 12.73 -5.06
N LEU A 564 8.26 12.41 -5.42
CA LEU A 564 7.96 12.07 -6.80
C LEU A 564 8.31 13.26 -7.70
N PRO A 565 9.02 13.02 -8.82
CA PRO A 565 9.42 14.08 -9.74
C PRO A 565 8.24 14.65 -10.54
N TYR A 566 7.00 14.36 -10.16
CA TYR A 566 5.79 14.82 -10.84
C TYR A 566 4.82 15.51 -9.88
N ARG A 567 4.13 16.53 -10.37
CA ARG A 567 3.03 17.20 -9.68
C ARG A 567 1.84 17.39 -10.59
N TRP A 568 0.67 17.37 -9.99
CA TRP A 568 -0.59 17.83 -10.53
C TRP A 568 -0.59 19.36 -10.53
N LEU A 569 -0.63 19.98 -11.71
CA LEU A 569 -0.55 21.43 -11.88
C LEU A 569 -1.63 21.90 -12.84
N PRO A 570 -2.26 23.07 -12.59
CA PRO A 570 -3.09 23.71 -13.58
C PRO A 570 -2.25 24.11 -14.80
N ILE A 571 -2.82 23.96 -15.98
CA ILE A 571 -2.23 24.42 -17.24
C ILE A 571 -2.56 25.89 -17.38
N ASP A 572 -1.54 26.75 -17.28
CA ASP A 572 -1.68 28.20 -17.41
C ASP A 572 -1.43 28.63 -18.86
N SER A 573 -2.20 28.06 -19.79
CA SER A 573 -2.17 28.44 -21.21
C SER A 573 -3.52 28.09 -21.84
N ASN A 574 -3.93 28.83 -22.86
CA ASN A 574 -5.15 28.50 -23.60
C ASN A 574 -4.88 27.39 -24.64
N GLY A 575 -5.94 26.74 -25.13
CA GLY A 575 -5.83 25.62 -26.06
C GLY A 575 -5.14 25.97 -27.39
N GLU A 576 -5.04 27.25 -27.76
CA GLU A 576 -4.42 27.73 -28.99
C GLU A 576 -2.93 28.01 -28.85
N ASP A 577 -2.38 28.07 -27.62
CA ASP A 577 -0.97 28.33 -27.38
C ASP A 577 -0.09 27.19 -27.91
N LYS A 578 1.08 27.55 -28.46
CA LYS A 578 2.09 26.59 -28.91
C LYS A 578 2.86 25.94 -27.76
N ASN A 579 2.78 26.50 -26.59
CA ASN A 579 3.47 26.05 -25.37
C ASN A 579 2.47 25.76 -24.26
N LEU A 580 2.80 24.74 -23.46
CA LEU A 580 2.17 24.46 -22.17
C LEU A 580 2.90 25.25 -21.09
N ARG A 581 2.20 26.05 -20.32
CA ARG A 581 2.77 26.83 -19.22
C ARG A 581 2.29 26.30 -17.88
N PHE A 582 3.22 26.20 -16.94
CA PHE A 582 2.97 25.78 -15.58
C PHE A 582 3.57 26.77 -14.60
N GLN A 583 2.77 27.25 -13.66
CA GLN A 583 3.26 28.07 -12.56
C GLN A 583 3.54 27.18 -11.35
N ILE A 584 4.78 27.26 -10.84
CA ILE A 584 5.29 26.40 -9.79
C ILE A 584 5.69 27.28 -8.62
N LYS A 585 5.05 27.06 -7.47
CA LYS A 585 5.49 27.71 -6.22
C LYS A 585 6.82 27.10 -5.79
N THR A 586 7.81 27.96 -5.59
CA THR A 586 9.12 27.56 -5.10
C THR A 586 9.04 27.31 -3.59
N ASP A 587 9.18 26.07 -3.22
CA ASP A 587 9.22 25.57 -1.85
C ASP A 587 10.44 24.65 -1.68
N ASP A 588 10.66 24.13 -0.48
CA ASP A 588 11.75 23.19 -0.21
C ASP A 588 11.51 21.79 -0.78
N SER A 589 10.42 21.57 -1.50
CA SER A 589 10.12 20.29 -2.11
C SER A 589 11.09 19.94 -3.24
N SER A 590 11.26 18.69 -3.43
CA SER A 590 12.10 18.11 -4.46
C SER A 590 11.66 18.48 -5.87
N PHE A 591 10.35 18.47 -6.11
CA PHE A 591 9.80 18.87 -7.39
C PHE A 591 10.14 20.33 -7.69
N SER A 592 9.96 21.22 -6.71
CA SER A 592 10.31 22.64 -6.84
C SER A 592 11.80 22.85 -7.11
N LYS A 593 12.68 22.13 -6.39
CA LYS A 593 14.13 22.18 -6.61
C LYS A 593 14.52 21.65 -8.00
N SER A 594 13.91 20.55 -8.43
CA SER A 594 14.12 20.04 -9.80
C SER A 594 13.68 21.05 -10.85
N CYS A 595 12.54 21.74 -10.65
CA CYS A 595 12.07 22.81 -11.53
C CYS A 595 13.01 24.03 -11.54
N GLN A 596 13.70 24.31 -10.44
CA GLN A 596 14.69 25.37 -10.36
C GLN A 596 16.00 25.05 -11.10
N LEU A 597 16.30 23.78 -11.28
CA LEU A 597 17.54 23.29 -11.90
C LEU A 597 17.40 22.85 -13.36
N ILE A 598 16.17 22.79 -13.89
CA ILE A 598 15.93 22.43 -15.29
C ILE A 598 16.39 23.58 -16.20
N ASP A 599 17.14 23.26 -17.23
CA ASP A 599 17.66 24.21 -18.21
C ASP A 599 16.82 24.17 -19.50
N ILE A 600 16.85 25.27 -20.27
CA ILE A 600 16.17 25.33 -21.56
C ILE A 600 16.71 24.24 -22.47
N GLY A 601 15.82 23.43 -23.04
CA GLY A 601 16.13 22.26 -23.83
C GLY A 601 16.11 20.94 -23.06
N ASP A 602 16.05 20.99 -21.72
CA ASP A 602 15.85 19.77 -20.92
C ASP A 602 14.43 19.21 -21.14
N GLU A 603 14.29 17.92 -20.91
CA GLU A 603 13.06 17.18 -21.15
C GLU A 603 12.22 17.00 -19.88
N ALA A 604 10.91 17.04 -20.04
CA ALA A 604 9.92 16.71 -19.04
C ALA A 604 8.84 15.82 -19.67
N ILE A 605 8.08 15.11 -18.86
CA ILE A 605 6.92 14.35 -19.31
C ILE A 605 5.65 15.04 -18.83
N VAL A 606 4.69 15.24 -19.72
CA VAL A 606 3.37 15.78 -19.40
C VAL A 606 2.31 14.72 -19.62
N TYR A 607 1.55 14.44 -18.57
CA TYR A 607 0.41 13.53 -18.60
C TYR A 607 -0.89 14.33 -18.52
N GLY A 608 -1.72 14.25 -19.51
CA GLY A 608 -2.99 14.96 -19.53
C GLY A 608 -3.40 15.36 -20.95
N PRO A 609 -4.31 16.31 -21.14
CA PRO A 609 -4.99 17.09 -20.10
C PRO A 609 -5.94 16.26 -19.26
N LEU A 610 -6.16 16.71 -18.04
CA LEU A 610 -6.94 16.01 -17.04
C LEU A 610 -8.00 17.00 -16.51
N GLY A 611 -9.24 16.85 -16.92
CA GLY A 611 -10.39 17.66 -16.52
C GLY A 611 -10.83 17.47 -15.06
#